data_74839115021d16a57bdb26ee0f625565
#
_entry.id   74839115021d16a57bdb26ee0f625565
#
_cell.length_a   1.000
_cell.length_b   1.000
_cell.length_c   1.000
_cell.angle_alpha   90.00
_cell.angle_beta   90.00
_cell.angle_gamma   90.00
#
_symmetry.space_group_name_H-M   'P 1'
#
loop_
_entity.id
_entity.type
_entity.pdbx_description
1 polymer ?
#
loop_
_entity_poly.entity_id
_entity_poly.type
_entity_poly.pdbx_seq_one_letter_code
_entity_poly.pdbx_strand_id
1 'polypeptide(L)'
;SSDWVALYSVLVDFYKPDFHLLRTALKQRKVNTLDELSAALDEVRQTREKIKSSGAFRTSIEQMEAGLKRELARVRLEEQTKQRREEDTRRKADLAQLAEVTALLPSLVHGFDYSRAIDLLTGLRFETTDVRTAVEGRLYLYSSARDFTKQLQLDLIGKGWTGTLTQRSGVTLTGTASLAAGSSDLQIKVEGGTITIPFDSIAPQSLIEMAQSFTTQVTDSTDYYHRQELAATFARAAGLDQLSTTLAAQLMEENRPFRSRWMKVMEAGI
;
A
#
# COMPACT_ATOMS: atom_id res chain seq x y z
N SER A 1 -10.90 -73.31 -40.30
CA SER A 1 -9.86 -72.90 -39.31
C SER A 1 -8.91 -71.79 -39.83
N SER A 2 -8.77 -71.64 -41.18
CA SER A 2 -7.89 -70.58 -41.72
C SER A 2 -8.45 -69.15 -41.55
N ASP A 3 -9.76 -69.01 -41.60
CA ASP A 3 -10.43 -67.68 -41.49
C ASP A 3 -10.29 -67.04 -40.14
N TRP A 4 -10.23 -67.82 -39.06
CA TRP A 4 -9.99 -67.32 -37.71
C TRP A 4 -8.57 -66.79 -37.51
N VAL A 5 -7.58 -67.43 -38.14
CA VAL A 5 -6.19 -66.95 -38.05
C VAL A 5 -6.01 -65.63 -38.81
N ALA A 6 -6.64 -65.55 -39.99
CA ALA A 6 -6.65 -64.32 -40.79
C ALA A 6 -7.34 -63.14 -40.04
N LEU A 7 -8.54 -63.42 -39.50
CA LEU A 7 -9.26 -62.40 -38.68
C LEU A 7 -8.47 -61.99 -37.47
N TYR A 8 -7.85 -62.92 -36.75
CA TYR A 8 -7.02 -62.64 -35.60
C TYR A 8 -5.80 -61.78 -35.98
N SER A 9 -5.13 -62.07 -37.06
CA SER A 9 -4.01 -61.26 -37.55
C SER A 9 -4.43 -59.79 -37.86
N VAL A 10 -5.57 -59.64 -38.55
CA VAL A 10 -6.12 -58.32 -38.87
C VAL A 10 -6.46 -57.54 -37.61
N LEU A 11 -7.07 -58.15 -36.60
CA LEU A 11 -7.37 -57.52 -35.30
C LEU A 11 -6.10 -57.15 -34.55
N VAL A 12 -5.11 -58.00 -34.49
CA VAL A 12 -3.83 -57.71 -33.84
C VAL A 12 -3.13 -56.53 -34.52
N ASP A 13 -3.06 -56.53 -35.85
CA ASP A 13 -2.42 -55.46 -36.60
C ASP A 13 -3.17 -54.12 -36.47
N PHE A 14 -4.50 -54.16 -36.31
CA PHE A 14 -5.31 -52.96 -36.09
C PHE A 14 -5.09 -52.35 -34.69
N TYR A 15 -5.06 -53.17 -33.62
CA TYR A 15 -4.95 -52.70 -32.25
C TYR A 15 -3.52 -52.48 -31.75
N LYS A 16 -2.53 -53.14 -32.35
CA LYS A 16 -1.12 -53.08 -31.96
C LYS A 16 -0.55 -51.66 -31.90
N PRO A 17 -0.80 -50.77 -32.86
CA PRO A 17 -0.32 -49.38 -32.78
C PRO A 17 -0.90 -48.63 -31.60
N ASP A 18 -2.20 -48.75 -31.35
CA ASP A 18 -2.90 -48.08 -30.23
C ASP A 18 -2.43 -48.61 -28.88
N PHE A 19 -2.16 -49.91 -28.80
CA PHE A 19 -1.58 -50.50 -27.60
C PHE A 19 -0.17 -49.95 -27.29
N HIS A 20 0.67 -49.76 -28.30
CA HIS A 20 1.99 -49.17 -28.13
C HIS A 20 1.90 -47.71 -27.68
N LEU A 21 0.98 -46.93 -28.26
CA LEU A 21 0.74 -45.54 -27.84
C LEU A 21 0.27 -45.47 -26.39
N LEU A 22 -0.70 -46.28 -26.00
CA LEU A 22 -1.20 -46.36 -24.63
C LEU A 22 -0.10 -46.79 -23.65
N ARG A 23 0.69 -47.80 -23.98
CA ARG A 23 1.80 -48.27 -23.15
C ARG A 23 2.87 -47.19 -22.96
N THR A 24 3.13 -46.38 -23.97
CA THR A 24 4.08 -45.26 -23.88
C THR A 24 3.55 -44.17 -22.97
N ALA A 25 2.29 -43.79 -23.10
CA ALA A 25 1.64 -42.82 -22.22
C ALA A 25 1.54 -43.32 -20.76
N LEU A 26 1.36 -44.62 -20.56
CA LEU A 26 1.32 -45.27 -19.23
C LEU A 26 2.69 -45.42 -18.57
N LYS A 27 3.80 -45.21 -19.27
CA LYS A 27 5.12 -45.19 -18.65
C LYS A 27 5.16 -44.01 -17.66
N GLN A 28 4.77 -44.30 -16.44
CA GLN A 28 4.72 -43.35 -15.35
C GLN A 28 6.09 -42.74 -15.13
N ARG A 29 6.24 -41.47 -15.51
CA ARG A 29 7.21 -40.60 -14.87
C ARG A 29 6.67 -40.27 -13.46
N LYS A 30 7.53 -40.26 -12.44
CA LYS A 30 7.16 -39.67 -11.16
C LYS A 30 6.93 -38.17 -11.44
N VAL A 31 5.68 -37.76 -11.48
CA VAL A 31 5.27 -36.41 -11.82
C VAL A 31 4.94 -35.73 -10.51
N ASN A 32 5.81 -34.88 -10.04
CA ASN A 32 5.68 -34.24 -8.73
C ASN A 32 5.58 -32.70 -8.80
N THR A 33 5.85 -32.13 -9.99
CA THR A 33 5.83 -30.67 -10.16
C THR A 33 4.70 -30.26 -11.12
N LEU A 34 4.28 -28.98 -11.04
CA LEU A 34 3.27 -28.42 -11.95
C LEU A 34 3.67 -28.53 -13.41
N ASP A 35 4.94 -28.29 -13.73
CA ASP A 35 5.46 -28.34 -15.09
C ASP A 35 5.46 -29.76 -15.63
N GLU A 36 5.87 -30.73 -14.82
CA GLU A 36 5.84 -32.15 -15.19
C GLU A 36 4.41 -32.67 -15.39
N LEU A 37 3.45 -32.25 -14.52
CA LEU A 37 2.03 -32.59 -14.68
C LEU A 37 1.43 -31.96 -15.94
N SER A 38 1.77 -30.72 -16.26
CA SER A 38 1.33 -30.04 -17.46
C SER A 38 1.87 -30.72 -18.71
N ALA A 39 3.17 -31.03 -18.73
CA ALA A 39 3.80 -31.78 -19.85
C ALA A 39 3.20 -33.17 -20.04
N ALA A 40 2.97 -33.91 -18.93
CA ALA A 40 2.33 -35.22 -18.98
C ALA A 40 0.88 -35.14 -19.52
N LEU A 41 0.13 -34.11 -19.13
CA LEU A 41 -1.22 -33.89 -19.66
C LEU A 41 -1.23 -33.62 -21.15
N ASP A 42 -0.29 -32.82 -21.66
CA ASP A 42 -0.16 -32.51 -23.08
C ASP A 42 0.27 -33.75 -23.88
N GLU A 43 1.16 -34.57 -23.36
CA GLU A 43 1.55 -35.88 -23.97
C GLU A 43 0.35 -36.83 -24.08
N VAL A 44 -0.45 -36.93 -23.02
CA VAL A 44 -1.65 -37.75 -22.98
C VAL A 44 -2.70 -37.24 -24.01
N ARG A 45 -2.89 -35.93 -24.12
CA ARG A 45 -3.79 -35.33 -25.12
C ARG A 45 -3.35 -35.63 -26.53
N GLN A 46 -2.07 -35.46 -26.86
CA GLN A 46 -1.52 -35.80 -28.18
C GLN A 46 -1.65 -37.28 -28.47
N THR A 47 -1.48 -38.16 -27.47
CA THR A 47 -1.67 -39.60 -27.61
C THR A 47 -3.12 -39.95 -27.90
N ARG A 48 -4.08 -39.30 -27.22
CA ARG A 48 -5.52 -39.47 -27.46
C ARG A 48 -5.91 -39.15 -28.90
N GLU A 49 -5.32 -38.10 -29.49
CA GLU A 49 -5.59 -37.72 -30.88
C GLU A 49 -5.07 -38.75 -31.88
N LYS A 50 -4.02 -39.50 -31.54
CA LYS A 50 -3.41 -40.52 -32.38
C LYS A 50 -4.11 -41.89 -32.29
N ILE A 51 -4.86 -42.17 -31.23
CA ILE A 51 -5.59 -43.43 -31.05
C ILE A 51 -6.78 -43.46 -31.98
N LYS A 52 -6.77 -44.47 -32.88
CA LYS A 52 -7.80 -44.67 -33.91
C LYS A 52 -8.94 -45.57 -33.48
N SER A 53 -8.67 -46.47 -32.52
CA SER A 53 -9.68 -47.43 -32.03
C SER A 53 -10.67 -46.75 -31.07
N SER A 54 -11.94 -47.19 -31.13
CA SER A 54 -12.95 -46.87 -30.13
C SER A 54 -12.95 -47.96 -29.04
N GLY A 55 -13.51 -47.65 -27.86
CA GLY A 55 -13.65 -48.60 -26.75
C GLY A 55 -12.57 -48.52 -25.71
N ALA A 56 -12.08 -49.65 -25.19
CA ALA A 56 -11.26 -49.71 -23.96
C ALA A 56 -9.99 -48.84 -23.99
N PHE A 57 -9.30 -48.75 -25.12
CA PHE A 57 -8.09 -47.91 -25.22
C PHE A 57 -8.41 -46.43 -25.11
N ARG A 58 -9.48 -45.98 -25.78
CA ARG A 58 -9.91 -44.59 -25.73
C ARG A 58 -10.40 -44.21 -24.33
N THR A 59 -11.20 -45.09 -23.72
CA THR A 59 -11.66 -44.89 -22.34
C THR A 59 -10.49 -44.82 -21.35
N SER A 60 -9.48 -45.66 -21.52
CA SER A 60 -8.29 -45.62 -20.64
C SER A 60 -7.50 -44.35 -20.75
N ILE A 61 -7.29 -43.79 -21.95
CA ILE A 61 -6.56 -42.53 -22.14
C ILE A 61 -7.38 -41.32 -21.63
N GLU A 62 -8.71 -41.34 -21.77
CA GLU A 62 -9.61 -40.33 -21.25
C GLU A 62 -9.64 -40.33 -19.72
N GLN A 63 -9.62 -41.51 -19.09
CA GLN A 63 -9.52 -41.63 -17.63
C GLN A 63 -8.17 -41.11 -17.11
N MET A 64 -7.09 -41.39 -17.86
CA MET A 64 -5.74 -40.87 -17.51
C MET A 64 -5.71 -39.35 -17.66
N GLU A 65 -6.24 -38.78 -18.73
CA GLU A 65 -6.35 -37.33 -18.90
C GLU A 65 -7.14 -36.70 -17.77
N ALA A 66 -8.28 -37.28 -17.40
CA ALA A 66 -9.10 -36.79 -16.27
C ALA A 66 -8.38 -36.91 -14.92
N GLY A 67 -7.58 -37.97 -14.72
CA GLY A 67 -6.74 -38.16 -13.55
C GLY A 67 -5.67 -37.06 -13.42
N LEU A 68 -4.92 -36.81 -14.50
CA LEU A 68 -3.88 -35.79 -14.55
C LEU A 68 -4.47 -34.39 -14.38
N LYS A 69 -5.64 -34.08 -14.95
CA LYS A 69 -6.33 -32.80 -14.75
C LYS A 69 -6.68 -32.57 -13.27
N ARG A 70 -7.20 -33.60 -12.59
CA ARG A 70 -7.53 -33.52 -11.16
C ARG A 70 -6.29 -33.30 -10.32
N GLU A 71 -5.22 -34.03 -10.61
CA GLU A 71 -3.95 -33.91 -9.87
C GLU A 71 -3.31 -32.54 -10.10
N LEU A 72 -3.30 -32.03 -11.32
CA LEU A 72 -2.83 -30.68 -11.65
C LEU A 72 -3.62 -29.59 -10.90
N ALA A 73 -4.95 -29.76 -10.85
CA ALA A 73 -5.81 -28.82 -10.10
C ALA A 73 -5.52 -28.88 -8.58
N ARG A 74 -5.29 -30.07 -8.04
CA ARG A 74 -4.94 -30.28 -6.62
C ARG A 74 -3.61 -29.58 -6.27
N VAL A 75 -2.55 -29.87 -7.05
CA VAL A 75 -1.21 -29.28 -6.80
C VAL A 75 -1.24 -27.76 -6.94
N ARG A 76 -1.96 -27.23 -7.96
CA ARG A 76 -2.16 -25.76 -8.10
C ARG A 76 -2.82 -25.15 -6.88
N LEU A 77 -3.87 -25.79 -6.37
CA LEU A 77 -4.58 -25.31 -5.19
C LEU A 77 -3.69 -25.34 -3.93
N GLU A 78 -2.92 -26.41 -3.76
CA GLU A 78 -1.97 -26.55 -2.65
C GLU A 78 -0.90 -25.46 -2.70
N GLU A 79 -0.33 -25.20 -3.88
CA GLU A 79 0.69 -24.17 -4.07
C GLU A 79 0.13 -22.76 -3.86
N GLN A 80 -1.06 -22.45 -4.38
CA GLN A 80 -1.75 -21.20 -4.11
C GLN A 80 -2.05 -21.02 -2.62
N THR A 81 -2.48 -22.09 -1.95
CA THR A 81 -2.78 -22.06 -0.52
C THR A 81 -1.50 -21.81 0.29
N LYS A 82 -0.38 -22.44 -0.09
CA LYS A 82 0.92 -22.23 0.53
C LYS A 82 1.38 -20.79 0.36
N GLN A 83 1.34 -20.27 -0.87
CA GLN A 83 1.69 -18.87 -1.17
C GLN A 83 0.86 -17.87 -0.37
N ARG A 84 -0.46 -18.06 -0.30
CA ARG A 84 -1.33 -17.21 0.53
C ARG A 84 -0.96 -17.25 2.01
N ARG A 85 -0.67 -18.42 2.56
CA ARG A 85 -0.26 -18.55 3.98
C ARG A 85 1.07 -17.84 4.25
N GLU A 86 2.03 -17.96 3.34
CA GLU A 86 3.32 -17.26 3.44
C GLU A 86 3.15 -15.76 3.37
N GLU A 87 2.29 -15.26 2.44
CA GLU A 87 1.95 -13.86 2.30
C GLU A 87 1.23 -13.31 3.54
N ASP A 88 0.23 -14.04 4.06
CA ASP A 88 -0.47 -13.69 5.29
C ASP A 88 0.48 -13.64 6.50
N THR A 89 1.44 -14.55 6.57
CA THR A 89 2.43 -14.56 7.65
C THR A 89 3.35 -13.35 7.58
N ARG A 90 3.85 -13.00 6.38
CA ARG A 90 4.66 -11.79 6.17
C ARG A 90 3.87 -10.53 6.51
N ARG A 91 2.63 -10.45 6.02
CA ARG A 91 1.74 -9.32 6.29
C ARG A 91 1.49 -9.13 7.79
N LYS A 92 1.26 -10.22 8.53
CA LYS A 92 1.10 -10.15 10.00
C LYS A 92 2.36 -9.66 10.70
N ALA A 93 3.54 -10.09 10.27
CA ALA A 93 4.81 -9.61 10.81
C ALA A 93 5.01 -8.11 10.53
N ASP A 94 4.75 -7.66 9.29
CA ASP A 94 4.82 -6.25 8.90
C ASP A 94 3.85 -5.38 9.72
N LEU A 95 2.60 -5.84 9.89
CA LEU A 95 1.60 -5.11 10.68
C LEU A 95 1.97 -5.04 12.17
N ALA A 96 2.56 -6.09 12.73
CA ALA A 96 3.03 -6.08 14.12
C ALA A 96 4.16 -5.05 14.30
N GLN A 97 5.14 -5.04 13.40
CA GLN A 97 6.23 -4.07 13.42
C GLN A 97 5.72 -2.63 13.26
N LEU A 98 4.75 -2.40 12.35
CA LEU A 98 4.13 -1.09 12.17
C LEU A 98 3.34 -0.66 13.41
N ALA A 99 2.65 -1.58 14.08
CA ALA A 99 1.86 -1.29 15.27
C ALA A 99 2.73 -0.79 16.44
N GLU A 100 3.93 -1.35 16.64
CA GLU A 100 4.87 -0.89 17.67
C GLU A 100 5.27 0.57 17.45
N VAL A 101 5.61 0.96 16.22
CA VAL A 101 5.94 2.35 15.89
C VAL A 101 4.71 3.24 15.97
N THR A 102 3.56 2.78 15.46
CA THR A 102 2.31 3.56 15.48
C THR A 102 1.89 3.93 16.90
N ALA A 103 2.17 3.10 17.89
CA ALA A 103 1.89 3.42 19.30
C ALA A 103 2.67 4.64 19.84
N LEU A 104 3.83 4.97 19.24
CA LEU A 104 4.66 6.12 19.64
C LEU A 104 4.28 7.40 18.90
N LEU A 105 3.66 7.31 17.73
CA LEU A 105 3.38 8.46 16.87
C LEU A 105 2.49 9.53 17.52
N PRO A 106 1.42 9.21 18.28
CA PRO A 106 0.54 10.22 18.83
C PRO A 106 1.26 11.24 19.74
N SER A 107 2.20 10.79 20.56
CA SER A 107 2.97 11.70 21.43
C SER A 107 3.91 12.61 20.64
N LEU A 108 4.54 12.09 19.59
CA LEU A 108 5.42 12.85 18.71
C LEU A 108 4.65 13.88 17.89
N VAL A 109 3.52 13.48 17.33
CA VAL A 109 2.62 14.37 16.56
C VAL A 109 2.05 15.46 17.45
N HIS A 110 1.69 15.13 18.71
CA HIS A 110 1.23 16.12 19.67
C HIS A 110 2.30 17.19 19.96
N GLY A 111 3.56 16.81 20.10
CA GLY A 111 4.69 17.73 20.28
C GLY A 111 5.24 18.35 19.01
N PHE A 112 4.61 18.10 17.84
CA PHE A 112 5.10 18.50 16.51
C PHE A 112 6.50 17.96 16.16
N ASP A 113 6.95 16.89 16.82
CA ASP A 113 8.21 16.20 16.50
C ASP A 113 8.05 15.25 15.31
N TYR A 114 7.67 15.83 14.18
CA TYR A 114 7.51 15.08 12.94
C TYR A 114 8.82 14.48 12.42
N SER A 115 9.97 15.11 12.74
CA SER A 115 11.26 14.57 12.31
C SER A 115 11.49 13.19 12.90
N ARG A 116 11.27 13.04 14.20
CA ARG A 116 11.41 11.73 14.88
C ARG A 116 10.37 10.72 14.41
N ALA A 117 9.14 11.16 14.14
CA ALA A 117 8.11 10.30 13.56
C ALA A 117 8.53 9.76 12.19
N ILE A 118 9.12 10.58 11.32
CA ILE A 118 9.67 10.21 10.02
C ILE A 118 10.82 9.21 10.20
N ASP A 119 11.77 9.49 11.09
CA ASP A 119 12.93 8.63 11.34
C ASP A 119 12.51 7.23 11.79
N LEU A 120 11.52 7.12 12.69
CA LEU A 120 10.97 5.86 13.15
C LEU A 120 10.33 5.05 12.01
N LEU A 121 9.56 5.69 11.13
CA LEU A 121 8.92 5.04 9.98
C LEU A 121 9.93 4.66 8.89
N THR A 122 10.93 5.50 8.64
CA THR A 122 11.96 5.26 7.62
C THR A 122 12.90 4.11 8.00
N GLY A 123 13.09 3.87 9.30
CA GLY A 123 13.91 2.77 9.81
C GLY A 123 13.30 1.38 9.59
N LEU A 124 12.01 1.30 9.24
CA LEU A 124 11.30 0.05 9.05
C LEU A 124 11.45 -0.49 7.62
N ARG A 125 11.43 -1.81 7.51
CA ARG A 125 11.45 -2.52 6.22
C ARG A 125 10.25 -3.44 6.15
N PHE A 126 9.44 -3.27 5.11
CA PHE A 126 8.22 -4.04 4.90
C PHE A 126 8.30 -4.85 3.61
N GLU A 127 7.87 -6.10 3.67
CA GLU A 127 7.85 -7.01 2.51
C GLU A 127 6.53 -6.89 1.74
N THR A 128 5.43 -6.61 2.43
CA THR A 128 4.09 -6.52 1.83
C THR A 128 3.79 -5.13 1.26
N THR A 129 3.21 -5.12 0.07
CA THR A 129 3.00 -3.88 -0.70
C THR A 129 1.98 -2.96 -0.05
N ASP A 130 0.90 -3.50 0.50
CA ASP A 130 -0.16 -2.72 1.16
C ASP A 130 0.37 -1.98 2.40
N VAL A 131 1.15 -2.67 3.25
CA VAL A 131 1.78 -2.04 4.44
C VAL A 131 2.78 -0.97 4.02
N ARG A 132 3.58 -1.24 2.99
CA ARG A 132 4.53 -0.25 2.44
C ARG A 132 3.82 0.99 1.92
N THR A 133 2.73 0.83 1.16
CA THR A 133 1.93 1.96 0.66
C THR A 133 1.32 2.78 1.82
N ALA A 134 0.84 2.10 2.86
CA ALA A 134 0.34 2.80 4.06
C ALA A 134 1.43 3.62 4.76
N VAL A 135 2.64 3.07 4.87
CA VAL A 135 3.79 3.80 5.44
C VAL A 135 4.23 4.97 4.56
N GLU A 136 4.25 4.80 3.24
CA GLU A 136 4.51 5.91 2.31
C GLU A 136 3.51 7.06 2.49
N GLY A 137 2.23 6.75 2.68
CA GLY A 137 1.19 7.74 2.99
C GLY A 137 1.48 8.51 4.28
N ARG A 138 1.90 7.79 5.33
CA ARG A 138 2.29 8.41 6.62
C ARG A 138 3.56 9.26 6.51
N LEU A 139 4.57 8.77 5.80
CA LEU A 139 5.80 9.51 5.56
C LEU A 139 5.53 10.82 4.81
N TYR A 140 4.70 10.78 3.78
CA TYR A 140 4.27 11.98 3.08
C TYR A 140 3.54 12.96 4.02
N LEU A 141 2.58 12.44 4.80
CA LEU A 141 1.80 13.25 5.75
C LEU A 141 2.71 13.98 6.76
N TYR A 142 3.60 13.24 7.42
CA TYR A 142 4.46 13.82 8.44
C TYR A 142 5.58 14.69 7.87
N SER A 143 6.10 14.36 6.68
CA SER A 143 7.06 15.24 5.99
C SER A 143 6.44 16.58 5.65
N SER A 144 5.24 16.59 5.10
CA SER A 144 4.51 17.81 4.79
C SER A 144 4.11 18.60 6.03
N ALA A 145 3.70 17.91 7.13
CA ALA A 145 3.39 18.56 8.39
C ALA A 145 4.63 19.21 9.06
N ARG A 146 5.79 18.54 8.96
CA ARG A 146 7.07 19.12 9.38
C ARG A 146 7.41 20.37 8.57
N ASP A 147 7.23 20.29 7.25
CA ASP A 147 7.56 21.42 6.38
C ASP A 147 6.56 22.57 6.55
N PHE A 148 5.30 22.29 6.91
CA PHE A 148 4.34 23.30 7.37
C PHE A 148 4.83 24.05 8.59
N THR A 149 5.23 23.34 9.65
CA THR A 149 5.71 23.98 10.88
C THR A 149 6.95 24.83 10.64
N LYS A 150 7.90 24.34 9.83
CA LYS A 150 9.09 25.10 9.43
C LYS A 150 8.74 26.37 8.63
N GLN A 151 7.85 26.25 7.67
CA GLN A 151 7.42 27.39 6.85
C GLN A 151 6.75 28.47 7.71
N LEU A 152 5.84 28.06 8.60
CA LEU A 152 5.19 29.00 9.52
C LEU A 152 6.18 29.67 10.46
N GLN A 153 7.17 28.94 10.99
CA GLN A 153 8.24 29.53 11.81
C GLN A 153 9.05 30.57 11.03
N LEU A 154 9.39 30.31 9.77
CA LEU A 154 10.09 31.25 8.90
C LEU A 154 9.26 32.53 8.67
N ASP A 155 7.97 32.38 8.42
CA ASP A 155 7.06 33.51 8.24
C ASP A 155 6.95 34.38 9.52
N LEU A 156 6.87 33.72 10.68
CA LEU A 156 6.83 34.41 12.00
C LEU A 156 8.15 35.13 12.35
N ILE A 157 9.29 34.58 11.94
CA ILE A 157 10.61 35.24 12.09
C ILE A 157 10.68 36.48 11.22
N GLY A 158 10.26 36.38 9.95
CA GLY A 158 10.42 37.43 8.96
C GLY A 158 9.40 38.55 9.05
N LYS A 159 8.14 38.24 9.34
CA LYS A 159 7.01 39.18 9.22
C LYS A 159 6.26 39.42 10.51
N GLY A 160 6.25 38.44 11.44
CA GLY A 160 5.33 38.43 12.57
C GLY A 160 3.87 38.24 12.12
N TRP A 161 2.98 38.04 13.07
CA TRP A 161 1.54 37.88 12.82
C TRP A 161 0.73 38.59 13.91
N THR A 162 -0.33 39.30 13.57
CA THR A 162 -1.21 39.97 14.52
C THR A 162 -2.61 39.37 14.45
N GLY A 163 -3.10 38.95 15.62
CA GLY A 163 -4.41 38.34 15.72
C GLY A 163 -4.68 37.71 17.07
N THR A 164 -5.68 36.83 17.16
CA THR A 164 -6.01 36.08 18.36
C THR A 164 -5.63 34.60 18.15
N LEU A 165 -4.77 34.05 18.98
CA LEU A 165 -4.39 32.67 18.99
C LEU A 165 -4.94 31.95 20.22
N THR A 166 -5.19 30.66 20.08
CA THR A 166 -5.63 29.78 21.16
C THR A 166 -4.53 28.76 21.47
N GLN A 167 -4.22 28.60 22.75
CA GLN A 167 -3.36 27.52 23.21
C GLN A 167 -4.15 26.20 23.33
N ARG A 168 -3.46 25.06 23.33
CA ARG A 168 -4.07 23.74 23.58
C ARG A 168 -4.78 23.65 24.92
N SER A 169 -4.37 24.45 25.89
CA SER A 169 -5.05 24.60 27.19
C SER A 169 -6.40 25.35 27.14
N GLY A 170 -6.74 25.92 25.98
CA GLY A 170 -7.95 26.74 25.78
C GLY A 170 -7.72 28.22 26.09
N VAL A 171 -6.55 28.64 26.58
CA VAL A 171 -6.24 30.07 26.81
C VAL A 171 -6.10 30.77 25.46
N THR A 172 -6.75 31.92 25.34
CA THR A 172 -6.67 32.80 24.15
C THR A 172 -5.79 34.01 24.44
N LEU A 173 -4.95 34.39 23.49
CA LEU A 173 -4.05 35.52 23.55
C LEU A 173 -4.25 36.38 22.28
N THR A 174 -4.51 37.65 22.46
CA THR A 174 -4.63 38.60 21.34
C THR A 174 -3.41 39.51 21.33
N GLY A 175 -2.71 39.61 20.24
CA GLY A 175 -1.50 40.44 20.14
C GLY A 175 -0.72 40.19 18.86
N THR A 176 0.53 40.63 18.84
CA THR A 176 1.47 40.40 17.76
C THR A 176 2.43 39.30 18.13
N ALA A 177 2.32 38.16 17.40
CA ALA A 177 3.18 36.99 17.58
C ALA A 177 4.40 37.09 16.64
N SER A 178 5.57 36.80 17.18
CA SER A 178 6.83 36.71 16.44
C SER A 178 7.72 35.60 17.00
N LEU A 179 8.63 35.11 16.19
CA LEU A 179 9.60 34.09 16.57
C LEU A 179 11.01 34.64 16.38
N ALA A 180 11.87 34.46 17.36
CA ALA A 180 13.28 34.78 17.19
C ALA A 180 13.99 33.64 16.41
N ALA A 181 14.95 34.00 15.56
CA ALA A 181 15.72 33.01 14.83
C ALA A 181 16.41 32.03 15.79
N GLY A 182 16.19 30.71 15.56
CA GLY A 182 16.74 29.64 16.39
C GLY A 182 15.97 29.40 17.71
N SER A 183 14.87 30.13 17.99
CA SER A 183 14.02 29.90 19.15
C SER A 183 12.91 28.88 18.80
N SER A 184 12.54 28.08 19.78
CA SER A 184 11.32 27.24 19.76
C SER A 184 10.12 27.96 20.41
N ASP A 185 10.33 29.17 21.00
CA ASP A 185 9.34 29.86 21.79
C ASP A 185 8.80 31.10 21.07
N LEU A 186 7.49 31.16 20.96
CA LEU A 186 6.78 32.30 20.38
C LEU A 186 6.68 33.43 21.35
N GLN A 187 7.07 34.63 20.94
CA GLN A 187 6.87 35.88 21.68
C GLN A 187 5.59 36.55 21.21
N ILE A 188 4.69 36.86 22.14
CA ILE A 188 3.42 37.50 21.86
C ILE A 188 3.40 38.83 22.60
N LYS A 189 3.42 39.93 21.83
CA LYS A 189 3.26 41.27 22.35
C LYS A 189 1.78 41.55 22.56
N VAL A 190 1.34 41.61 23.80
CA VAL A 190 -0.02 41.90 24.22
C VAL A 190 -0.09 43.30 24.84
N GLU A 191 -1.30 43.79 25.10
CA GLU A 191 -1.49 45.03 25.87
C GLU A 191 -0.90 44.84 27.29
N GLY A 192 0.15 45.56 27.62
CA GLY A 192 0.82 45.45 28.93
C GLY A 192 2.10 44.65 28.96
N GLY A 193 2.56 44.05 27.86
CA GLY A 193 3.86 43.34 27.88
C GLY A 193 4.06 42.30 26.79
N THR A 194 5.07 41.47 26.98
CA THR A 194 5.37 40.34 26.10
C THR A 194 5.24 39.04 26.88
N ILE A 195 4.52 38.07 26.29
CA ILE A 195 4.34 36.73 26.82
C ILE A 195 5.14 35.78 25.93
N THR A 196 5.88 34.87 26.53
CA THR A 196 6.62 33.80 25.80
C THR A 196 5.93 32.47 26.02
N ILE A 197 5.60 31.76 24.95
CA ILE A 197 4.97 30.45 25.02
C ILE A 197 5.67 29.46 24.05
N PRO A 198 5.77 28.18 24.42
CA PRO A 198 6.29 27.17 23.53
C PRO A 198 5.41 27.06 22.25
N PHE A 199 6.05 26.90 21.09
CA PHE A 199 5.34 26.79 19.81
C PHE A 199 4.38 25.59 19.78
N ASP A 200 4.74 24.48 20.43
CA ASP A 200 3.93 23.27 20.51
C ASP A 200 2.74 23.37 21.47
N SER A 201 2.70 24.44 22.32
CA SER A 201 1.56 24.72 23.17
C SER A 201 0.38 25.37 22.44
N ILE A 202 0.57 25.80 21.19
CA ILE A 202 -0.47 26.44 20.39
C ILE A 202 -1.42 25.38 19.82
N ALA A 203 -2.73 25.67 19.81
CA ALA A 203 -3.70 24.81 19.19
C ALA A 203 -3.44 24.70 17.66
N PRO A 204 -3.46 23.51 17.08
CA PRO A 204 -3.19 23.31 15.65
C PRO A 204 -4.05 24.20 14.74
N GLN A 205 -5.30 24.44 15.10
CA GLN A 205 -6.18 25.31 14.34
C GLN A 205 -5.65 26.74 14.26
N SER A 206 -5.15 27.32 15.38
CA SER A 206 -4.56 28.65 15.38
C SER A 206 -3.29 28.74 14.52
N LEU A 207 -2.49 27.66 14.47
CA LEU A 207 -1.33 27.59 13.57
C LEU A 207 -1.76 27.64 12.09
N ILE A 208 -2.86 26.94 11.74
CA ILE A 208 -3.39 26.98 10.38
C ILE A 208 -3.93 28.37 10.04
N GLU A 209 -4.65 29.01 10.94
CA GLU A 209 -5.17 30.37 10.74
C GLU A 209 -4.03 31.39 10.52
N MET A 210 -2.95 31.30 11.31
CA MET A 210 -1.74 32.10 11.08
C MET A 210 -1.13 31.83 9.69
N ALA A 211 -0.96 30.56 9.32
CA ALA A 211 -0.38 30.18 8.04
C ALA A 211 -1.24 30.66 6.87
N GLN A 212 -2.56 30.57 6.99
CA GLN A 212 -3.48 31.05 5.97
C GLN A 212 -3.37 32.57 5.77
N SER A 213 -3.18 33.36 6.85
CA SER A 213 -3.00 34.81 6.73
C SER A 213 -1.72 35.18 5.97
N PHE A 214 -0.65 34.40 6.08
CA PHE A 214 0.55 34.56 5.26
C PHE A 214 0.33 34.08 3.84
N THR A 215 -0.39 32.98 3.65
CA THR A 215 -0.68 32.40 2.32
C THR A 215 -1.48 33.35 1.44
N THR A 216 -2.42 34.12 2.00
CA THR A 216 -3.19 35.13 1.25
C THR A 216 -2.33 36.28 0.70
N GLN A 217 -1.12 36.47 1.21
CA GLN A 217 -0.17 37.48 0.74
C GLN A 217 0.77 36.97 -0.36
N VAL A 218 0.71 35.67 -0.67
CA VAL A 218 1.56 35.03 -1.70
C VAL A 218 0.97 35.32 -3.07
N THR A 219 1.79 35.88 -3.98
CA THR A 219 1.40 36.19 -5.37
C THR A 219 1.79 35.10 -6.34
N ASP A 220 2.80 34.27 -6.01
CA ASP A 220 3.19 33.15 -6.84
C ASP A 220 2.22 31.96 -6.64
N SER A 221 1.63 31.48 -7.71
CA SER A 221 0.64 30.41 -7.67
C SER A 221 1.21 29.09 -7.20
N THR A 222 2.48 28.79 -7.50
CA THR A 222 3.14 27.54 -7.11
C THR A 222 3.35 27.52 -5.60
N ASP A 223 3.86 28.62 -5.03
CA ASP A 223 4.04 28.77 -3.58
C ASP A 223 2.69 28.77 -2.86
N TYR A 224 1.67 29.42 -3.42
CA TYR A 224 0.31 29.42 -2.89
C TYR A 224 -0.24 27.99 -2.76
N TYR A 225 -0.22 27.19 -3.82
CA TYR A 225 -0.71 25.82 -3.79
C TYR A 225 0.12 24.92 -2.88
N HIS A 226 1.45 25.12 -2.85
CA HIS A 226 2.31 24.38 -1.95
C HIS A 226 1.95 24.65 -0.48
N ARG A 227 1.74 25.91 -0.08
CA ARG A 227 1.32 26.29 1.27
C ARG A 227 -0.05 25.73 1.65
N GLN A 228 -0.99 25.68 0.71
CA GLN A 228 -2.30 25.06 0.92
C GLN A 228 -2.17 23.53 1.13
N GLU A 229 -1.31 22.88 0.35
CA GLU A 229 -0.99 21.46 0.53
C GLU A 229 -0.41 21.19 1.92
N LEU A 230 0.54 21.98 2.37
CA LEU A 230 1.12 21.88 3.69
C LEU A 230 0.07 22.08 4.81
N ALA A 231 -0.82 23.05 4.66
CA ALA A 231 -1.90 23.29 5.62
C ALA A 231 -2.89 22.13 5.71
N ALA A 232 -3.31 21.58 4.57
CA ALA A 232 -4.23 20.43 4.51
C ALA A 232 -3.62 19.18 5.16
N THR A 233 -2.35 18.89 4.87
CA THR A 233 -1.63 17.74 5.45
C THR A 233 -1.35 17.92 6.93
N PHE A 234 -0.97 19.12 7.38
CA PHE A 234 -0.81 19.42 8.80
C PHE A 234 -2.14 19.27 9.56
N ALA A 235 -3.25 19.80 9.01
CA ALA A 235 -4.57 19.62 9.60
C ALA A 235 -4.92 18.14 9.79
N ARG A 236 -4.61 17.30 8.80
CA ARG A 236 -4.82 15.84 8.88
C ARG A 236 -3.95 15.21 9.95
N ALA A 237 -2.65 15.53 9.95
CA ALA A 237 -1.70 15.01 10.94
C ALA A 237 -2.08 15.42 12.37
N ALA A 238 -2.65 16.60 12.56
CA ALA A 238 -3.10 17.12 13.84
C ALA A 238 -4.50 16.63 14.28
N GLY A 239 -5.17 15.76 13.48
CA GLY A 239 -6.49 15.23 13.79
C GLY A 239 -7.66 16.20 13.53
N LEU A 240 -7.43 17.26 12.75
CA LEU A 240 -8.46 18.22 12.34
C LEU A 240 -9.16 17.76 11.05
N ASP A 241 -9.82 16.60 11.10
CA ASP A 241 -10.31 15.86 9.93
C ASP A 241 -11.25 16.68 9.05
N GLN A 242 -12.19 17.41 9.64
CA GLN A 242 -13.13 18.23 8.88
C GLN A 242 -12.41 19.38 8.14
N LEU A 243 -11.49 20.07 8.82
CA LEU A 243 -10.71 21.14 8.22
C LEU A 243 -9.79 20.60 7.12
N SER A 244 -9.10 19.50 7.37
CA SER A 244 -8.22 18.87 6.39
C SER A 244 -8.98 18.45 5.13
N THR A 245 -10.17 17.87 5.30
CA THR A 245 -11.02 17.47 4.17
C THR A 245 -11.47 18.68 3.34
N THR A 246 -11.85 19.77 4.01
CA THR A 246 -12.25 21.00 3.32
C THR A 246 -11.10 21.61 2.51
N LEU A 247 -9.91 21.72 3.11
CA LEU A 247 -8.71 22.24 2.44
C LEU A 247 -8.27 21.33 1.28
N ALA A 248 -8.29 20.01 1.49
CA ALA A 248 -7.90 19.06 0.47
C ALA A 248 -8.88 19.00 -0.70
N ALA A 249 -10.18 19.13 -0.47
CA ALA A 249 -11.20 19.08 -1.53
C ALA A 249 -10.94 20.15 -2.61
N GLN A 250 -10.69 21.39 -2.20
CA GLN A 250 -10.37 22.48 -3.13
C GLN A 250 -9.09 22.18 -3.92
N LEU A 251 -8.04 21.74 -3.25
CA LEU A 251 -6.76 21.42 -3.89
C LEU A 251 -6.83 20.24 -4.87
N MET A 252 -7.63 19.23 -4.58
CA MET A 252 -7.77 18.05 -5.45
C MET A 252 -8.40 18.39 -6.82
N GLU A 253 -9.22 19.43 -6.90
CA GLU A 253 -9.81 19.87 -8.17
C GLU A 253 -8.77 20.55 -9.05
N GLU A 254 -7.88 21.33 -8.46
CA GLU A 254 -6.94 22.21 -9.16
C GLU A 254 -5.54 21.58 -9.33
N ASN A 255 -5.15 20.63 -8.46
CA ASN A 255 -3.79 20.07 -8.40
C ASN A 255 -3.80 18.52 -8.46
N ARG A 256 -3.70 17.97 -9.69
CA ARG A 256 -3.66 16.50 -9.90
C ARG A 256 -2.52 15.79 -9.14
N PRO A 257 -1.27 16.29 -9.10
CA PRO A 257 -0.21 15.66 -8.32
C PRO A 257 -0.53 15.57 -6.83
N PHE A 258 -1.14 16.61 -6.24
CA PHE A 258 -1.61 16.59 -4.86
C PHE A 258 -2.67 15.50 -4.66
N ARG A 259 -3.66 15.43 -5.55
CA ARG A 259 -4.72 14.40 -5.47
C ARG A 259 -4.15 12.98 -5.36
N SER A 260 -3.13 12.65 -6.16
CA SER A 260 -2.50 11.33 -6.12
C SER A 260 -1.80 11.05 -4.78
N ARG A 261 -1.12 12.04 -4.20
CA ARG A 261 -0.46 11.90 -2.89
C ARG A 261 -1.48 11.81 -1.75
N TRP A 262 -2.53 12.63 -1.82
CA TRP A 262 -3.61 12.66 -0.83
C TRP A 262 -4.37 11.33 -0.75
N MET A 263 -4.65 10.71 -1.89
CA MET A 263 -5.29 9.39 -1.92
C MET A 263 -4.48 8.33 -1.16
N LYS A 264 -3.16 8.34 -1.25
CA LYS A 264 -2.30 7.44 -0.45
C LYS A 264 -2.44 7.67 1.06
N VAL A 265 -2.62 8.92 1.50
CA VAL A 265 -2.88 9.25 2.92
C VAL A 265 -4.21 8.64 3.35
N MET A 266 -5.26 8.79 2.54
CA MET A 266 -6.58 8.25 2.84
C MET A 266 -6.60 6.71 2.86
N GLU A 267 -5.91 6.06 1.93
CA GLU A 267 -5.75 4.60 1.87
C GLU A 267 -4.95 4.05 3.07
N ALA A 268 -4.05 4.84 3.61
CA ALA A 268 -3.26 4.48 4.79
C ALA A 268 -4.08 4.39 6.10
N GLY A 269 -5.36 4.78 6.07
CA GLY A 269 -6.26 4.69 7.21
C GLY A 269 -5.86 5.61 8.39
N ILE A 270 -5.28 6.76 8.06
CA ILE A 270 -4.80 7.76 9.03
C ILE A 270 -5.89 8.81 9.24
#